data_9f19fbd1da41908b2bfb45798af6ebbf
#
_entry.id   9f19fbd1da41908b2bfb45798af6ebbf
#
_cell.length_a   1.000
_cell.length_b   1.000
_cell.length_c   1.000
_cell.angle_alpha   90.00
_cell.angle_beta   90.00
_cell.angle_gamma   90.00
#
_symmetry.space_group_name_H-M   'P 1'
#
loop_
_entity.id
_entity.type
_entity.pdbx_description
1 polymer ?
#
loop_
_entity_poly.entity_id
_entity_poly.type
_entity_poly.pdbx_seq_one_letter_code
_entity_poly.pdbx_strand_id
1 'polypeptide(L)'
;MCIRDSPEAVGKVSGWGWSLGYVGGLITLGLCLAVVTTGQSQGLGMDSLVAATNIITAAVFLVVSLPVFMWLKERAVPQVHGIAQLKTAMAQDVDKGKTAEILMKFVDFRYLVVCGFFYQCGVATVITLAAVYASAVMGFGLTETLVMVLLVNITAAVGAFGFGYIQDRIGHKLALALTLLLWIAMVATAASAQTSAVFWVAANLAGLAMGSSQSAGRALVAVFAPEKKLARFYGIWNMALWLSAVIGPITYGAVTWMTGNNQRLAIVAVSYAHLRAHETLA
;
A
#
# COMPACT_ATOMS: atom_id res chain seq x y z
N MET A 1 -19.11 22.09 6.95
CA MET A 1 -18.27 21.27 7.82
C MET A 1 -17.71 20.13 6.99
N CYS A 2 -16.43 20.13 6.66
CA CYS A 2 -15.84 19.04 5.90
C CYS A 2 -15.64 17.84 6.83
N ILE A 3 -15.93 16.62 6.39
CA ILE A 3 -15.65 15.37 7.11
C ILE A 3 -14.18 15.30 7.57
N ARG A 4 -13.27 15.99 6.86
CA ARG A 4 -11.86 16.16 7.18
C ARG A 4 -11.59 16.96 8.47
N ASP A 5 -12.51 17.83 8.87
CA ASP A 5 -12.34 18.76 9.99
C ASP A 5 -12.81 18.14 11.32
N SER A 6 -13.36 16.91 11.29
CA SER A 6 -13.71 16.13 12.46
C SER A 6 -12.58 15.12 12.75
N PRO A 7 -11.84 15.28 13.86
CA PRO A 7 -10.84 14.29 14.31
C PRO A 7 -11.41 12.88 14.44
N GLU A 8 -12.73 12.79 14.66
CA GLU A 8 -13.47 11.55 14.88
C GLU A 8 -13.77 10.74 13.61
N ALA A 9 -13.45 11.28 12.40
CA ALA A 9 -13.76 10.64 11.13
C ALA A 9 -12.54 10.41 10.23
N VAL A 10 -11.33 10.63 10.74
CA VAL A 10 -10.09 10.51 9.96
C VAL A 10 -9.87 9.09 9.44
N GLY A 11 -10.18 8.09 10.26
CA GLY A 11 -10.09 6.68 9.88
C GLY A 11 -11.06 6.32 8.76
N LYS A 12 -12.32 6.75 8.87
CA LYS A 12 -13.35 6.52 7.83
C LYS A 12 -12.95 7.13 6.49
N VAL A 13 -12.50 8.39 6.49
CA VAL A 13 -12.08 9.09 5.26
C VAL A 13 -10.88 8.37 4.61
N SER A 14 -9.91 7.95 5.41
CA SER A 14 -8.77 7.17 4.93
C SER A 14 -9.23 5.81 4.36
N GLY A 15 -10.10 5.10 5.10
CA GLY A 15 -10.65 3.81 4.69
C GLY A 15 -11.43 3.88 3.39
N TRP A 16 -12.29 4.88 3.22
CA TRP A 16 -13.03 5.10 1.98
C TRP A 16 -12.10 5.39 0.80
N GLY A 17 -11.08 6.24 1.01
CA GLY A 17 -10.11 6.55 -0.04
C GLY A 17 -9.38 5.32 -0.55
N TRP A 18 -8.89 4.48 0.37
CA TRP A 18 -8.22 3.22 0.02
C TRP A 18 -9.17 2.19 -0.59
N SER A 19 -10.37 2.01 -0.02
CA SER A 19 -11.38 1.07 -0.54
C SER A 19 -11.79 1.41 -1.97
N LEU A 20 -12.08 2.68 -2.25
CA LEU A 20 -12.40 3.14 -3.61
C LEU A 20 -11.22 2.96 -4.56
N GLY A 21 -9.98 3.14 -4.09
CA GLY A 21 -8.77 2.84 -4.85
C GLY A 21 -8.70 1.37 -5.28
N TYR A 22 -8.95 0.44 -4.36
CA TYR A 22 -9.00 -1.00 -4.69
C TYR A 22 -10.13 -1.34 -5.65
N VAL A 23 -11.31 -0.74 -5.49
CA VAL A 23 -12.44 -0.93 -6.45
C VAL A 23 -12.05 -0.42 -7.84
N GLY A 24 -11.41 0.74 -7.95
CA GLY A 24 -10.89 1.25 -9.22
C GLY A 24 -9.87 0.30 -9.86
N GLY A 25 -8.96 -0.24 -9.05
CA GLY A 25 -8.00 -1.26 -9.47
C GLY A 25 -8.67 -2.53 -9.98
N LEU A 26 -9.73 -3.01 -9.31
CA LEU A 26 -10.52 -4.18 -9.73
C LEU A 26 -11.20 -3.96 -11.08
N ILE A 27 -11.79 -2.78 -11.29
CA ILE A 27 -12.42 -2.43 -12.57
C ILE A 27 -11.38 -2.45 -13.68
N THR A 28 -10.23 -1.81 -13.47
CA THR A 28 -9.15 -1.76 -14.46
C THR A 28 -8.61 -3.16 -14.76
N LEU A 29 -8.37 -3.98 -13.72
CA LEU A 29 -7.89 -5.35 -13.88
C LEU A 29 -8.92 -6.21 -14.62
N GLY A 30 -10.22 -6.06 -14.31
CA GLY A 30 -11.31 -6.76 -15.00
C GLY A 30 -11.38 -6.41 -16.48
N LEU A 31 -11.25 -5.12 -16.83
CA LEU A 31 -11.20 -4.66 -18.24
C LEU A 31 -9.98 -5.23 -18.97
N CYS A 32 -8.80 -5.17 -18.35
CA CYS A 32 -7.58 -5.76 -18.93
C CYS A 32 -7.72 -7.27 -19.14
N LEU A 33 -8.26 -7.99 -18.15
CA LEU A 33 -8.47 -9.43 -18.24
C LEU A 33 -9.45 -9.78 -19.38
N ALA A 34 -10.55 -9.07 -19.51
CA ALA A 34 -11.52 -9.26 -20.58
C ALA A 34 -10.88 -9.08 -21.98
N VAL A 35 -10.04 -8.05 -22.14
CA VAL A 35 -9.34 -7.81 -23.41
C VAL A 35 -8.29 -8.88 -23.68
N VAL A 36 -7.54 -9.31 -22.68
CA VAL A 36 -6.53 -10.37 -22.84
C VAL A 36 -7.18 -11.69 -23.23
N THR A 37 -8.25 -12.12 -22.52
CA THR A 37 -8.94 -13.38 -22.80
C THR A 37 -9.59 -13.38 -24.18
N THR A 38 -10.25 -12.29 -24.56
CA THR A 38 -10.89 -12.14 -25.88
C THR A 38 -9.83 -12.09 -26.98
N GLY A 39 -8.77 -11.34 -26.79
CA GLY A 39 -7.70 -11.22 -27.80
C GLY A 39 -6.92 -12.51 -27.99
N GLN A 40 -6.68 -13.28 -26.92
CA GLN A 40 -6.08 -14.62 -27.04
C GLN A 40 -6.98 -15.60 -27.82
N SER A 41 -8.29 -15.55 -27.58
CA SER A 41 -9.24 -16.39 -28.35
C SER A 41 -9.29 -16.05 -29.84
N GLN A 42 -8.93 -14.81 -30.20
CA GLN A 42 -8.81 -14.32 -31.59
C GLN A 42 -7.41 -14.53 -32.19
N GLY A 43 -6.47 -15.13 -31.45
CA GLY A 43 -5.12 -15.40 -31.92
C GLY A 43 -4.21 -14.16 -31.96
N LEU A 44 -4.54 -13.09 -31.22
CA LEU A 44 -3.68 -11.90 -31.14
C LEU A 44 -2.38 -12.19 -30.39
N GLY A 45 -1.27 -11.65 -30.90
CA GLY A 45 0.05 -11.81 -30.28
C GLY A 45 0.15 -11.07 -28.92
N MET A 46 1.02 -11.58 -28.04
CA MET A 46 1.22 -11.03 -26.69
C MET A 46 1.60 -9.53 -26.72
N ASP A 47 2.39 -9.09 -27.68
CA ASP A 47 2.82 -7.67 -27.80
C ASP A 47 1.62 -6.73 -27.98
N SER A 48 0.65 -7.13 -28.83
CA SER A 48 -0.57 -6.33 -29.04
C SER A 48 -1.48 -6.34 -27.81
N LEU A 49 -1.55 -7.44 -27.08
CA LEU A 49 -2.32 -7.54 -25.84
C LEU A 49 -1.73 -6.68 -24.71
N VAL A 50 -0.40 -6.68 -24.56
CA VAL A 50 0.29 -5.81 -23.61
C VAL A 50 0.08 -4.33 -23.98
N ALA A 51 0.19 -3.98 -25.27
CA ALA A 51 -0.09 -2.62 -25.72
C ALA A 51 -1.54 -2.19 -25.41
N ALA A 52 -2.51 -3.07 -25.68
CA ALA A 52 -3.92 -2.81 -25.39
C ALA A 52 -4.20 -2.59 -23.88
N THR A 53 -3.61 -3.42 -23.01
CA THR A 53 -3.78 -3.24 -21.54
C THR A 53 -3.16 -1.93 -21.05
N ASN A 54 -2.03 -1.50 -21.60
CA ASN A 54 -1.44 -0.20 -21.27
C ASN A 54 -2.34 0.97 -21.71
N ILE A 55 -2.93 0.88 -22.91
CA ILE A 55 -3.87 1.91 -23.41
C ILE A 55 -5.12 1.96 -22.53
N ILE A 56 -5.69 0.82 -22.14
CA ILE A 56 -6.83 0.75 -21.25
C ILE A 56 -6.50 1.41 -19.90
N THR A 57 -5.37 1.07 -19.31
CA THR A 57 -4.92 1.65 -18.05
C THR A 57 -4.77 3.16 -18.15
N ALA A 58 -4.17 3.66 -19.23
CA ALA A 58 -4.02 5.09 -19.49
C ALA A 58 -5.38 5.78 -19.67
N ALA A 59 -6.31 5.16 -20.40
CA ALA A 59 -7.65 5.69 -20.61
C ALA A 59 -8.46 5.76 -19.31
N VAL A 60 -8.44 4.70 -18.50
CA VAL A 60 -9.09 4.68 -17.18
C VAL A 60 -8.50 5.78 -16.29
N PHE A 61 -7.16 5.90 -16.24
CA PHE A 61 -6.50 6.94 -15.47
C PHE A 61 -6.93 8.34 -15.91
N LEU A 62 -6.97 8.60 -17.23
CA LEU A 62 -7.43 9.87 -17.79
C LEU A 62 -8.87 10.17 -17.37
N VAL A 63 -9.80 9.23 -17.59
CA VAL A 63 -11.22 9.41 -17.27
C VAL A 63 -11.44 9.66 -15.77
N VAL A 64 -10.79 8.90 -14.91
CA VAL A 64 -10.92 9.05 -13.44
C VAL A 64 -10.28 10.36 -12.95
N SER A 65 -9.27 10.88 -13.63
CA SER A 65 -8.65 12.16 -13.27
C SER A 65 -9.46 13.39 -13.69
N LEU A 66 -10.31 13.29 -14.72
CA LEU A 66 -11.12 14.43 -15.21
C LEU A 66 -11.93 15.13 -14.11
N PRO A 67 -12.66 14.44 -13.22
CA PRO A 67 -13.42 15.09 -12.15
C PRO A 67 -12.57 15.98 -11.24
N VAL A 68 -11.29 15.63 -11.03
CA VAL A 68 -10.38 16.43 -10.22
C VAL A 68 -10.16 17.80 -10.88
N PHE A 69 -9.94 17.83 -12.19
CA PHE A 69 -9.73 19.09 -12.93
C PHE A 69 -11.01 19.88 -13.13
N MET A 70 -12.17 19.21 -13.24
CA MET A 70 -13.45 19.88 -13.49
C MET A 70 -14.11 20.43 -12.22
N TRP A 71 -13.98 19.73 -11.08
CA TRP A 71 -14.76 20.04 -9.88
C TRP A 71 -13.92 20.47 -8.68
N LEU A 72 -12.62 20.14 -8.66
CA LEU A 72 -11.76 20.56 -7.56
C LEU A 72 -11.47 22.06 -7.67
N LYS A 73 -11.96 22.83 -6.70
CA LYS A 73 -11.61 24.25 -6.57
C LYS A 73 -10.30 24.37 -5.79
N GLU A 74 -9.31 25.01 -6.41
CA GLU A 74 -8.08 25.37 -5.72
C GLU A 74 -8.38 26.36 -4.59
N ARG A 75 -8.03 26.00 -3.37
CA ARG A 75 -8.23 26.83 -2.18
C ARG A 75 -6.91 27.37 -1.62
N ALA A 76 -5.80 26.82 -2.07
CA ALA A 76 -4.47 27.30 -1.70
C ALA A 76 -4.13 28.54 -2.51
N VAL A 77 -3.64 29.59 -1.83
CA VAL A 77 -3.06 30.74 -2.51
C VAL A 77 -1.66 30.35 -2.97
N PRO A 78 -1.35 30.39 -4.28
CA PRO A 78 -0.03 30.07 -4.78
C PRO A 78 1.02 30.99 -4.12
N GLN A 79 1.97 30.42 -3.42
CA GLN A 79 3.06 31.16 -2.77
C GLN A 79 4.23 31.41 -3.72
N VAL A 80 4.20 30.79 -4.90
CA VAL A 80 5.29 30.81 -5.87
C VAL A 80 4.73 31.13 -7.25
N HIS A 81 5.24 32.18 -7.85
CA HIS A 81 4.89 32.60 -9.20
C HIS A 81 6.09 32.44 -10.15
N GLY A 82 5.98 31.45 -11.08
CA GLY A 82 6.97 31.21 -12.11
C GLY A 82 8.00 30.12 -11.77
N ILE A 83 8.60 29.56 -12.84
CA ILE A 83 9.50 28.38 -12.77
C ILE A 83 10.78 28.67 -11.96
N ALA A 84 11.29 29.90 -12.01
CA ALA A 84 12.50 30.28 -11.27
C ALA A 84 12.27 30.25 -9.75
N GLN A 85 11.13 30.79 -9.30
CA GLN A 85 10.75 30.76 -7.88
C GLN A 85 10.41 29.34 -7.43
N LEU A 86 9.81 28.51 -8.29
CA LEU A 86 9.55 27.10 -8.02
C LEU A 86 10.84 26.33 -7.77
N LYS A 87 11.87 26.52 -8.61
CA LYS A 87 13.20 25.91 -8.42
C LYS A 87 13.83 26.31 -7.09
N THR A 88 13.75 27.60 -6.74
CA THR A 88 14.29 28.12 -5.47
C THR A 88 13.50 27.55 -4.27
N ALA A 89 12.18 27.52 -4.35
CA ALA A 89 11.32 26.94 -3.30
C ALA A 89 11.59 25.44 -3.13
N MET A 90 11.73 24.69 -4.23
CA MET A 90 12.08 23.27 -4.17
C MET A 90 13.48 23.06 -3.55
N ALA A 91 14.47 23.89 -3.92
CA ALA A 91 15.80 23.80 -3.34
C ALA A 91 15.82 24.13 -1.83
N GLN A 92 14.99 25.08 -1.39
CA GLN A 92 14.82 25.41 0.04
C GLN A 92 14.04 24.36 0.82
N ASP A 93 13.07 23.67 0.17
CA ASP A 93 12.26 22.63 0.81
C ASP A 93 13.02 21.29 0.92
N VAL A 94 14.02 21.05 0.09
CA VAL A 94 14.95 19.91 0.19
C VAL A 94 15.98 20.07 1.32
N ASP A 95 15.86 21.12 2.14
CA ASP A 95 16.72 21.31 3.30
C ASP A 95 16.61 20.12 4.27
N LYS A 96 17.62 19.24 4.20
CA LYS A 96 17.73 18.02 5.03
C LYS A 96 17.65 18.33 6.52
N GLY A 97 18.07 19.52 6.95
CA GLY A 97 17.98 19.96 8.33
C GLY A 97 16.55 20.07 8.85
N LYS A 98 15.63 20.55 8.01
CA LYS A 98 14.22 20.70 8.40
C LYS A 98 13.48 19.37 8.55
N THR A 99 13.86 18.34 7.80
CA THR A 99 13.29 16.98 7.96
C THR A 99 13.77 16.35 9.27
N ALA A 100 15.07 16.45 9.56
CA ALA A 100 15.65 15.98 10.83
C ALA A 100 15.04 16.73 12.03
N GLU A 101 14.86 18.04 11.93
CA GLU A 101 14.19 18.87 12.96
C GLU A 101 12.76 18.38 13.25
N ILE A 102 11.97 18.06 12.22
CA ILE A 102 10.62 17.53 12.40
C ILE A 102 10.67 16.18 13.12
N LEU A 103 11.53 15.26 12.70
CA LEU A 103 11.64 13.94 13.32
C LEU A 103 12.15 14.00 14.76
N MET A 104 13.01 14.99 15.09
CA MET A 104 13.45 15.22 16.47
C MET A 104 12.36 15.84 17.33
N LYS A 105 11.61 16.80 16.80
CA LYS A 105 10.59 17.54 17.53
C LYS A 105 9.31 16.74 17.76
N PHE A 106 8.89 15.94 16.77
CA PHE A 106 7.65 15.15 16.83
C PHE A 106 7.97 13.69 17.05
N VAL A 107 8.17 13.32 18.31
CA VAL A 107 8.65 11.99 18.72
C VAL A 107 7.67 10.88 18.28
N ASP A 108 6.36 11.06 18.48
CA ASP A 108 5.35 10.07 18.10
C ASP A 108 5.32 9.85 16.58
N PHE A 109 5.46 10.92 15.80
CA PHE A 109 5.56 10.82 14.35
C PHE A 109 6.83 10.10 13.90
N ARG A 110 7.96 10.34 14.59
CA ARG A 110 9.21 9.60 14.33
C ARG A 110 9.04 8.11 14.54
N TYR A 111 8.40 7.70 15.66
CA TYR A 111 8.11 6.29 15.89
C TYR A 111 7.18 5.71 14.82
N LEU A 112 6.16 6.46 14.40
CA LEU A 112 5.29 6.05 13.30
C LEU A 112 6.06 5.84 11.99
N VAL A 113 6.99 6.75 11.64
CA VAL A 113 7.80 6.65 10.41
C VAL A 113 8.73 5.43 10.46
N VAL A 114 9.39 5.18 11.60
CA VAL A 114 10.25 4.01 11.80
C VAL A 114 9.44 2.72 11.73
N CYS A 115 8.34 2.65 12.47
CA CYS A 115 7.41 1.52 12.41
C CYS A 115 6.89 1.32 10.98
N GLY A 116 6.45 2.41 10.33
CA GLY A 116 5.98 2.41 8.94
C GLY A 116 7.01 1.84 7.98
N PHE A 117 8.26 2.28 8.09
CA PHE A 117 9.34 1.77 7.27
C PHE A 117 9.50 0.24 7.39
N PHE A 118 9.55 -0.29 8.61
CA PHE A 118 9.76 -1.71 8.83
C PHE A 118 8.59 -2.57 8.34
N TYR A 119 7.35 -2.23 8.72
CA TYR A 119 6.23 -3.07 8.28
C TYR A 119 5.96 -2.93 6.77
N GLN A 120 6.23 -1.76 6.18
CA GLN A 120 6.08 -1.57 4.74
C GLN A 120 7.14 -2.33 3.93
N CYS A 121 8.32 -2.62 4.46
CA CYS A 121 9.25 -3.56 3.82
C CYS A 121 8.58 -4.93 3.61
N GLY A 122 7.89 -5.44 4.61
CA GLY A 122 7.14 -6.69 4.50
C GLY A 122 5.95 -6.59 3.54
N VAL A 123 5.15 -5.54 3.66
CA VAL A 123 4.00 -5.30 2.77
C VAL A 123 4.44 -5.22 1.31
N ALA A 124 5.45 -4.42 1.01
CA ALA A 124 5.99 -4.27 -0.35
C ALA A 124 6.52 -5.58 -0.91
N THR A 125 7.19 -6.38 -0.08
CA THR A 125 7.67 -7.71 -0.45
C THR A 125 6.51 -8.63 -0.83
N VAL A 126 5.47 -8.69 0.01
CA VAL A 126 4.30 -9.54 -0.26
C VAL A 126 3.60 -9.09 -1.55
N ILE A 127 3.37 -7.79 -1.74
CA ILE A 127 2.72 -7.27 -2.96
C ILE A 127 3.53 -7.63 -4.22
N THR A 128 4.87 -7.45 -4.17
CA THR A 128 5.73 -7.64 -5.34
C THR A 128 5.94 -9.11 -5.67
N LEU A 129 6.04 -9.98 -4.65
CA LEU A 129 6.48 -11.36 -4.81
C LEU A 129 5.40 -12.41 -4.54
N ALA A 130 4.16 -12.00 -4.22
CA ALA A 130 3.06 -12.93 -3.96
C ALA A 130 2.81 -13.91 -5.12
N ALA A 131 2.85 -13.43 -6.35
CA ALA A 131 2.67 -14.24 -7.54
C ALA A 131 3.83 -15.25 -7.72
N VAL A 132 5.07 -14.80 -7.46
CA VAL A 132 6.26 -15.67 -7.53
C VAL A 132 6.17 -16.76 -6.46
N TYR A 133 5.78 -16.39 -5.25
CA TYR A 133 5.61 -17.36 -4.15
C TYR A 133 4.49 -18.36 -4.46
N ALA A 134 3.33 -17.91 -4.95
CA ALA A 134 2.22 -18.77 -5.32
C ALA A 134 2.62 -19.78 -6.42
N SER A 135 3.34 -19.34 -7.41
CA SER A 135 3.85 -20.20 -8.49
C SER A 135 4.94 -21.16 -7.99
N ALA A 136 5.96 -20.66 -7.28
CA ALA A 136 7.12 -21.45 -6.88
C ALA A 136 6.84 -22.46 -5.76
N VAL A 137 5.91 -22.12 -4.81
CA VAL A 137 5.65 -22.93 -3.62
C VAL A 137 4.37 -23.76 -3.75
N MET A 138 3.33 -23.17 -4.35
CA MET A 138 2.01 -23.83 -4.48
C MET A 138 1.75 -24.39 -5.88
N GLY A 139 2.61 -24.10 -6.86
CA GLY A 139 2.43 -24.54 -8.24
C GLY A 139 1.27 -23.86 -8.97
N PHE A 140 0.86 -22.66 -8.52
CA PHE A 140 -0.24 -21.92 -9.15
C PHE A 140 0.09 -21.57 -10.59
N GLY A 141 -0.83 -21.88 -11.50
CA GLY A 141 -0.80 -21.41 -12.88
C GLY A 141 -1.19 -19.92 -12.99
N LEU A 142 -1.12 -19.42 -14.22
CA LEU A 142 -1.45 -18.01 -14.51
C LEU A 142 -2.88 -17.65 -14.07
N THR A 143 -3.85 -18.49 -14.40
CA THR A 143 -5.27 -18.25 -14.09
C THR A 143 -5.51 -18.22 -12.58
N GLU A 144 -4.96 -19.17 -11.83
CA GLU A 144 -5.08 -19.21 -10.37
C GLU A 144 -4.45 -18.00 -9.72
N THR A 145 -3.28 -17.57 -10.23
CA THR A 145 -2.60 -16.36 -9.76
C THR A 145 -3.43 -15.10 -10.02
N LEU A 146 -4.04 -14.98 -11.19
CA LEU A 146 -4.91 -13.84 -11.52
C LEU A 146 -6.14 -13.79 -10.62
N VAL A 147 -6.80 -14.94 -10.40
CA VAL A 147 -7.94 -15.05 -9.47
C VAL A 147 -7.52 -14.70 -8.05
N MET A 148 -6.33 -15.14 -7.61
CA MET A 148 -5.78 -14.79 -6.32
C MET A 148 -5.60 -13.26 -6.17
N VAL A 149 -4.97 -12.60 -7.14
CA VAL A 149 -4.79 -11.14 -7.11
C VAL A 149 -6.14 -10.41 -7.05
N LEU A 150 -7.14 -10.91 -7.79
CA LEU A 150 -8.48 -10.34 -7.79
C LEU A 150 -9.14 -10.46 -6.42
N LEU A 151 -9.11 -11.63 -5.79
CA LEU A 151 -9.65 -11.86 -4.45
C LEU A 151 -8.92 -11.05 -3.37
N VAL A 152 -7.60 -10.96 -3.45
CA VAL A 152 -6.79 -10.10 -2.55
C VAL A 152 -7.21 -8.64 -2.64
N ASN A 153 -7.49 -8.12 -3.83
CA ASN A 153 -7.98 -6.75 -4.00
C ASN A 153 -9.39 -6.55 -3.44
N ILE A 154 -10.29 -7.53 -3.58
CA ILE A 154 -11.62 -7.49 -2.97
C ILE A 154 -11.51 -7.44 -1.45
N THR A 155 -10.74 -8.35 -0.86
CA THR A 155 -10.57 -8.41 0.59
C THR A 155 -9.81 -7.19 1.12
N ALA A 156 -8.90 -6.58 0.33
CA ALA A 156 -8.26 -5.32 0.67
C ALA A 156 -9.24 -4.14 0.68
N ALA A 157 -10.17 -4.08 -0.27
CA ALA A 157 -11.24 -3.07 -0.26
C ALA A 157 -12.10 -3.20 1.00
N VAL A 158 -12.51 -4.43 1.35
CA VAL A 158 -13.29 -4.73 2.58
C VAL A 158 -12.49 -4.38 3.83
N GLY A 159 -11.20 -4.76 3.88
CA GLY A 159 -10.31 -4.45 4.99
C GLY A 159 -10.14 -2.95 5.20
N ALA A 160 -9.87 -2.20 4.15
CA ALA A 160 -9.73 -0.74 4.21
C ALA A 160 -11.02 -0.07 4.70
N PHE A 161 -12.17 -0.48 4.13
CA PHE A 161 -13.47 0.06 4.50
C PHE A 161 -13.83 -0.24 5.96
N GLY A 162 -13.79 -1.51 6.35
CA GLY A 162 -14.16 -1.97 7.70
C GLY A 162 -13.26 -1.39 8.78
N PHE A 163 -11.94 -1.43 8.59
CA PHE A 163 -10.97 -0.88 9.54
C PHE A 163 -11.03 0.64 9.68
N GLY A 164 -11.49 1.36 8.66
CA GLY A 164 -11.76 2.79 8.79
C GLY A 164 -12.75 3.11 9.91
N TYR A 165 -13.82 2.31 10.04
CA TYR A 165 -14.80 2.46 11.14
C TYR A 165 -14.30 1.91 12.46
N ILE A 166 -13.58 0.78 12.43
CA ILE A 166 -12.99 0.18 13.63
C ILE A 166 -11.99 1.16 14.25
N GLN A 167 -11.11 1.74 13.43
CA GLN A 167 -10.07 2.66 13.84
C GLN A 167 -10.62 3.90 14.57
N ASP A 168 -11.72 4.47 14.09
CA ASP A 168 -12.36 5.62 14.74
C ASP A 168 -12.99 5.27 16.08
N ARG A 169 -13.30 3.98 16.34
CA ARG A 169 -13.91 3.50 17.59
C ARG A 169 -12.88 3.06 18.64
N ILE A 170 -11.85 2.31 18.23
CA ILE A 170 -10.87 1.71 19.15
C ILE A 170 -9.59 2.53 19.29
N GLY A 171 -9.45 3.58 18.45
CA GLY A 171 -8.25 4.41 18.39
C GLY A 171 -7.24 3.93 17.34
N HIS A 172 -6.51 4.88 16.80
CA HIS A 172 -5.65 4.69 15.63
C HIS A 172 -4.43 3.80 15.90
N LYS A 173 -3.83 3.90 17.11
CA LYS A 173 -2.67 3.09 17.51
C LYS A 173 -3.05 1.61 17.60
N LEU A 174 -4.13 1.30 18.35
CA LEU A 174 -4.58 -0.08 18.52
C LEU A 174 -5.05 -0.69 17.19
N ALA A 175 -5.73 0.09 16.36
CA ALA A 175 -6.13 -0.37 15.04
C ALA A 175 -4.92 -0.75 14.19
N LEU A 176 -3.87 0.07 14.14
CA LEU A 176 -2.64 -0.28 13.41
C LEU A 176 -1.98 -1.53 14.00
N ALA A 177 -1.88 -1.67 15.33
CA ALA A 177 -1.33 -2.85 15.97
C ALA A 177 -2.09 -4.13 15.58
N LEU A 178 -3.43 -4.09 15.55
CA LEU A 178 -4.25 -5.21 15.11
C LEU A 178 -4.00 -5.58 13.64
N THR A 179 -3.80 -4.59 12.77
CA THR A 179 -3.46 -4.87 11.37
C THR A 179 -2.09 -5.52 11.22
N LEU A 180 -1.12 -5.16 12.06
CA LEU A 180 0.20 -5.80 12.06
C LEU A 180 0.12 -7.26 12.58
N LEU A 181 -0.71 -7.52 13.59
CA LEU A 181 -1.00 -8.90 14.02
C LEU A 181 -1.66 -9.72 12.91
N LEU A 182 -2.54 -9.11 12.12
CA LEU A 182 -3.15 -9.77 10.97
C LEU A 182 -2.11 -10.11 9.89
N TRP A 183 -1.11 -9.24 9.67
CA TRP A 183 0.03 -9.52 8.80
C TRP A 183 0.86 -10.71 9.30
N ILE A 184 1.14 -10.78 10.61
CA ILE A 184 1.88 -11.89 11.22
C ILE A 184 1.10 -13.20 11.04
N ALA A 185 -0.20 -13.19 11.31
CA ALA A 185 -1.06 -14.35 11.10
C ALA A 185 -1.08 -14.80 9.64
N MET A 186 -1.14 -13.87 8.69
CA MET A 186 -1.04 -14.15 7.26
C MET A 186 0.26 -14.86 6.92
N VAL A 187 1.41 -14.30 7.36
CA VAL A 187 2.71 -14.89 7.03
C VAL A 187 2.86 -16.27 7.67
N ALA A 188 2.44 -16.46 8.91
CA ALA A 188 2.44 -17.77 9.57
C ALA A 188 1.60 -18.79 8.79
N THR A 189 0.40 -18.39 8.34
CA THR A 189 -0.47 -19.23 7.53
C THR A 189 0.16 -19.56 6.17
N ALA A 190 0.74 -18.57 5.47
CA ALA A 190 1.40 -18.78 4.18
C ALA A 190 2.63 -19.68 4.28
N ALA A 191 3.47 -19.47 5.32
CA ALA A 191 4.69 -20.27 5.54
C ALA A 191 4.35 -21.73 5.89
N SER A 192 3.27 -21.98 6.64
CA SER A 192 2.82 -23.31 7.03
C SER A 192 1.92 -23.98 5.98
N ALA A 193 1.51 -23.29 4.92
CA ALA A 193 0.62 -23.82 3.91
C ALA A 193 1.24 -25.01 3.16
N GLN A 194 0.58 -26.16 3.25
CA GLN A 194 0.91 -27.39 2.49
C GLN A 194 -0.12 -27.69 1.42
N THR A 195 -1.28 -27.06 1.49
CA THR A 195 -2.39 -27.22 0.53
C THR A 195 -2.79 -25.88 -0.05
N SER A 196 -3.29 -25.88 -1.27
CA SER A 196 -3.82 -24.67 -1.92
C SER A 196 -4.92 -24.02 -1.09
N ALA A 197 -5.78 -24.80 -0.41
CA ALA A 197 -6.86 -24.26 0.42
C ALA A 197 -6.32 -23.38 1.57
N VAL A 198 -5.28 -23.80 2.27
CA VAL A 198 -4.65 -23.01 3.34
C VAL A 198 -3.98 -21.76 2.76
N PHE A 199 -3.37 -21.88 1.58
CA PHE A 199 -2.78 -20.73 0.92
C PHE A 199 -3.81 -19.69 0.46
N TRP A 200 -5.00 -20.12 0.01
CA TRP A 200 -6.11 -19.21 -0.28
C TRP A 200 -6.57 -18.44 0.97
N VAL A 201 -6.57 -19.05 2.14
CA VAL A 201 -6.84 -18.35 3.41
C VAL A 201 -5.77 -17.30 3.65
N ALA A 202 -4.48 -17.64 3.50
CA ALA A 202 -3.39 -16.69 3.65
C ALA A 202 -3.50 -15.50 2.68
N ALA A 203 -3.85 -15.75 1.41
CA ALA A 203 -4.05 -14.71 0.41
C ALA A 203 -5.18 -13.73 0.79
N ASN A 204 -6.30 -14.24 1.31
CA ASN A 204 -7.40 -13.38 1.78
C ASN A 204 -7.02 -12.59 3.05
N LEU A 205 -6.27 -13.18 3.97
CA LEU A 205 -5.71 -12.46 5.12
C LEU A 205 -4.73 -11.37 4.66
N ALA A 206 -3.92 -11.62 3.62
CA ALA A 206 -3.03 -10.61 3.03
C ALA A 206 -3.83 -9.41 2.51
N GLY A 207 -4.94 -9.64 1.80
CA GLY A 207 -5.81 -8.56 1.34
C GLY A 207 -6.37 -7.74 2.50
N LEU A 208 -7.00 -8.39 3.48
CA LEU A 208 -7.53 -7.71 4.67
C LEU A 208 -6.46 -6.90 5.40
N ALA A 209 -5.28 -7.48 5.64
CA ALA A 209 -4.16 -6.82 6.29
C ALA A 209 -3.62 -5.64 5.48
N MET A 210 -3.51 -5.79 4.15
CA MET A 210 -3.04 -4.75 3.24
C MET A 210 -3.98 -3.54 3.27
N GLY A 211 -5.27 -3.74 3.03
CA GLY A 211 -6.24 -2.64 3.02
C GLY A 211 -6.32 -1.91 4.34
N SER A 212 -6.39 -2.65 5.45
CA SER A 212 -6.49 -2.08 6.79
C SER A 212 -5.22 -1.32 7.22
N SER A 213 -4.03 -1.87 7.01
CA SER A 213 -2.77 -1.23 7.42
C SER A 213 -2.46 0.03 6.62
N GLN A 214 -2.75 0.04 5.31
CA GLN A 214 -2.56 1.21 4.46
C GLN A 214 -3.49 2.36 4.90
N SER A 215 -4.75 2.04 5.20
CA SER A 215 -5.71 3.02 5.72
C SER A 215 -5.30 3.55 7.09
N ALA A 216 -4.93 2.66 8.03
CA ALA A 216 -4.59 3.01 9.40
C ALA A 216 -3.30 3.85 9.49
N GLY A 217 -2.25 3.47 8.77
CA GLY A 217 -0.99 4.21 8.73
C GLY A 217 -1.17 5.64 8.22
N ARG A 218 -1.93 5.80 7.12
CA ARG A 218 -2.22 7.12 6.55
C ARG A 218 -3.04 8.01 7.49
N ALA A 219 -4.01 7.44 8.19
CA ALA A 219 -4.82 8.17 9.16
C ALA A 219 -3.97 8.67 10.34
N LEU A 220 -3.05 7.85 10.85
CA LEU A 220 -2.12 8.25 11.93
C LEU A 220 -1.22 9.42 11.52
N VAL A 221 -0.76 9.50 10.28
CA VAL A 221 -0.01 10.66 9.78
C VAL A 221 -0.85 11.94 9.90
N ALA A 222 -2.14 11.88 9.53
CA ALA A 222 -3.04 13.03 9.66
C ALA A 222 -3.24 13.46 11.12
N VAL A 223 -3.32 12.49 12.04
CA VAL A 223 -3.49 12.75 13.48
C VAL A 223 -2.27 13.41 14.09
N PHE A 224 -1.06 12.98 13.72
CA PHE A 224 0.18 13.53 14.29
C PHE A 224 0.65 14.81 13.62
N ALA A 225 0.17 15.10 12.42
CA ALA A 225 0.62 16.25 11.66
C ALA A 225 -0.12 17.54 12.09
N PRO A 226 0.61 18.62 12.44
CA PRO A 226 0.01 19.93 12.57
C PRO A 226 -0.64 20.36 11.24
N GLU A 227 -1.81 21.01 11.28
CA GLU A 227 -2.57 21.40 10.09
C GLU A 227 -1.72 22.13 9.04
N LYS A 228 -0.88 23.10 9.49
CA LYS A 228 -0.02 23.91 8.61
C LYS A 228 1.15 23.13 8.00
N LYS A 229 1.45 21.91 8.47
CA LYS A 229 2.60 21.09 8.05
C LYS A 229 2.19 19.74 7.45
N LEU A 230 0.90 19.52 7.24
CA LEU A 230 0.34 18.24 6.81
C LEU A 230 1.04 17.67 5.56
N ALA A 231 1.22 18.48 4.53
CA ALA A 231 1.89 18.06 3.29
C ALA A 231 3.32 17.56 3.53
N ARG A 232 4.06 18.20 4.43
CA ARG A 232 5.43 17.81 4.77
C ARG A 232 5.48 16.49 5.55
N PHE A 233 4.56 16.27 6.48
CA PHE A 233 4.45 15.00 7.21
C PHE A 233 4.14 13.85 6.26
N TYR A 234 3.18 14.04 5.34
CA TYR A 234 2.91 13.04 4.29
C TYR A 234 4.09 12.84 3.34
N GLY A 235 4.86 13.89 3.05
CA GLY A 235 6.09 13.78 2.26
C GLY A 235 7.12 12.86 2.92
N ILE A 236 7.41 13.08 4.22
CA ILE A 236 8.34 12.24 5.00
C ILE A 236 7.83 10.79 5.07
N TRP A 237 6.53 10.59 5.34
CA TRP A 237 5.90 9.29 5.35
C TRP A 237 6.06 8.56 4.02
N ASN A 238 5.72 9.21 2.90
CA ASN A 238 5.83 8.60 1.58
C ASN A 238 7.29 8.27 1.20
N MET A 239 8.25 9.09 1.60
CA MET A 239 9.68 8.76 1.40
C MET A 239 10.06 7.46 2.12
N ALA A 240 9.61 7.27 3.37
CA ALA A 240 9.84 6.03 4.10
C ALA A 240 9.19 4.82 3.40
N LEU A 241 7.97 4.99 2.87
CA LEU A 241 7.28 3.93 2.12
C LEU A 241 8.00 3.57 0.81
N TRP A 242 8.47 4.54 0.05
CA TRP A 242 9.21 4.28 -1.19
C TRP A 242 10.56 3.59 -0.92
N LEU A 243 11.24 3.99 0.14
CA LEU A 243 12.49 3.35 0.54
C LEU A 243 12.24 1.89 0.95
N SER A 244 11.18 1.61 1.69
CA SER A 244 10.78 0.25 2.07
C SER A 244 10.35 -0.61 0.87
N ALA A 245 9.73 0.00 -0.16
CA ALA A 245 9.38 -0.70 -1.40
C ALA A 245 10.60 -1.19 -2.20
N VAL A 246 11.75 -0.59 -1.99
CA VAL A 246 13.02 -1.04 -2.57
C VAL A 246 13.72 -2.06 -1.66
N ILE A 247 13.84 -1.73 -0.37
CA ILE A 247 14.62 -2.54 0.58
C ILE A 247 13.94 -3.89 0.88
N GLY A 248 12.61 -3.91 0.99
CA GLY A 248 11.85 -5.12 1.29
C GLY A 248 12.10 -6.25 0.28
N PRO A 249 11.79 -6.06 -1.00
CA PRO A 249 12.03 -7.09 -2.03
C PRO A 249 13.51 -7.48 -2.19
N ILE A 250 14.45 -6.52 -2.03
CA ILE A 250 15.89 -6.82 -2.07
C ILE A 250 16.27 -7.74 -0.90
N THR A 251 15.77 -7.46 0.30
CA THR A 251 16.03 -8.31 1.48
C THR A 251 15.48 -9.72 1.28
N TYR A 252 14.27 -9.85 0.73
CA TYR A 252 13.69 -11.14 0.40
C TYR A 252 14.55 -11.90 -0.62
N GLY A 253 14.96 -11.25 -1.70
CA GLY A 253 15.82 -11.85 -2.73
C GLY A 253 17.17 -12.30 -2.15
N ALA A 254 17.78 -11.49 -1.29
CA ALA A 254 19.05 -11.84 -0.63
C ALA A 254 18.88 -13.09 0.26
N VAL A 255 17.83 -13.14 1.09
CA VAL A 255 17.55 -14.31 1.95
C VAL A 255 17.27 -15.55 1.09
N THR A 256 16.49 -15.43 0.03
CA THR A 256 16.19 -16.52 -0.91
C THR A 256 17.49 -17.07 -1.52
N TRP A 257 18.37 -16.18 -1.98
CA TRP A 257 19.66 -16.56 -2.54
C TRP A 257 20.58 -17.26 -1.52
N MET A 258 20.68 -16.72 -0.31
CA MET A 258 21.53 -17.28 0.78
C MET A 258 21.02 -18.63 1.29
N THR A 259 19.73 -18.91 1.17
CA THR A 259 19.10 -20.13 1.71
C THR A 259 18.82 -21.20 0.66
N GLY A 260 19.48 -21.11 -0.51
CA GLY A 260 19.30 -22.10 -1.58
C GLY A 260 17.87 -22.15 -2.13
N ASN A 261 17.27 -20.98 -2.37
CA ASN A 261 15.93 -20.81 -2.94
C ASN A 261 14.77 -21.15 -1.98
N ASN A 262 15.00 -21.10 -0.66
CA ASN A 262 13.95 -21.37 0.32
C ASN A 262 13.00 -20.16 0.49
N GLN A 263 11.95 -20.14 -0.32
CA GLN A 263 10.93 -19.08 -0.34
C GLN A 263 10.16 -18.97 0.99
N ARG A 264 9.93 -20.10 1.69
CA ARG A 264 9.22 -20.11 2.98
C ARG A 264 10.03 -19.43 4.07
N LEU A 265 11.34 -19.65 4.09
CA LEU A 265 12.24 -19.01 5.05
C LEU A 265 12.37 -17.51 4.75
N ALA A 266 12.40 -17.14 3.48
CA ALA A 266 12.47 -15.74 3.05
C ALA A 266 11.21 -14.94 3.47
N ILE A 267 10.01 -15.50 3.34
CA ILE A 267 8.78 -14.80 3.76
C ILE A 267 8.71 -14.64 5.29
N VAL A 268 9.19 -15.62 6.05
CA VAL A 268 9.28 -15.54 7.52
C VAL A 268 10.30 -14.47 7.96
N ALA A 269 11.46 -14.41 7.31
CA ALA A 269 12.47 -13.40 7.61
C ALA A 269 11.96 -11.97 7.39
N VAL A 270 11.20 -11.75 6.34
CA VAL A 270 10.55 -10.45 6.06
C VAL A 270 9.47 -10.14 7.11
N SER A 271 8.76 -11.15 7.64
CA SER A 271 7.76 -10.92 8.68
C SER A 271 8.35 -10.49 10.02
N TYR A 272 9.62 -10.74 10.26
CA TYR A 272 10.33 -10.19 11.42
C TYR A 272 10.29 -8.66 11.45
N ALA A 273 10.21 -8.01 10.29
CA ALA A 273 10.01 -6.58 10.18
C ALA A 273 8.68 -6.10 10.81
N HIS A 274 7.60 -6.91 10.70
CA HIS A 274 6.32 -6.61 11.33
C HIS A 274 6.38 -6.73 12.86
N LEU A 275 7.11 -7.72 13.40
CA LEU A 275 7.32 -7.88 14.84
C LEU A 275 8.06 -6.67 15.43
N ARG A 276 9.13 -6.23 14.77
CA ARG A 276 9.85 -5.02 15.18
C ARG A 276 8.98 -3.76 15.13
N ALA A 277 8.13 -3.65 14.12
CA ALA A 277 7.18 -2.54 14.03
C ALA A 277 6.16 -2.55 15.19
N HIS A 278 5.72 -3.73 15.63
CA HIS A 278 4.83 -3.86 16.78
C HIS A 278 5.50 -3.40 18.08
N GLU A 279 6.76 -3.77 18.31
CA GLU A 279 7.54 -3.31 19.49
C GLU A 279 7.68 -1.79 19.54
N THR A 280 7.79 -1.10 18.40
CA THR A 280 7.91 0.37 18.35
C THR A 280 6.59 1.09 18.61
N LEU A 281 5.44 0.40 18.55
CA LEU A 281 4.12 0.94 18.84
C LEU A 281 3.69 0.72 20.31
N ALA A 282 4.26 -0.27 20.98
CA ALA A 282 3.98 -0.55 22.40
C ALA A 282 4.61 0.51 23.29
#